data_ee36005604af7b41b0c0ba47fef9653e
#
_entry.id   ee36005604af7b41b0c0ba47fef9653e
#
_cell.length_a   1.000
_cell.length_b   1.000
_cell.length_c   1.000
_cell.angle_alpha   90.00
_cell.angle_beta   90.00
_cell.angle_gamma   90.00
#
_symmetry.space_group_name_H-M   'P 1'
#
loop_
_entity.id
_entity.type
_entity.pdbx_description
1 polymer ?
#
loop_
_entity_poly.entity_id
_entity_poly.type
_entity_poly.pdbx_seq_one_letter_code
_entity_poly.pdbx_strand_id
1 'polypeptide(L)'
;MLQAPNPASRADQTLSHNMKLLAHHELAGFGGLGEGMSMQMTSDGRRILWLAHESAPKNFSGVDVTDPSNPKLIVQTELPHMKLRSNSLDVVGDIMVVAYQASTVGI
;
A
#
# COMPACT_ATOMS: atom_id res chain seq x y z
N MET A 1 2.78 -32.60 11.42
CA MET A 1 1.45 -32.10 11.08
C MET A 1 1.49 -30.60 10.84
N LEU A 2 0.80 -30.19 9.82
CA LEU A 2 0.73 -28.77 9.51
C LEU A 2 -0.37 -28.12 10.31
N GLN A 3 -0.02 -27.02 10.97
CA GLN A 3 -1.01 -26.19 11.64
C GLN A 3 -1.57 -25.18 10.64
N ALA A 4 -2.83 -24.83 10.84
CA ALA A 4 -3.39 -23.72 10.07
C ALA A 4 -2.62 -22.45 10.42
N PRO A 5 -2.13 -21.70 9.43
CA PRO A 5 -1.39 -20.48 9.70
C PRO A 5 -2.32 -19.42 10.28
N ASN A 6 -1.81 -18.69 11.25
CA ASN A 6 -2.45 -17.47 11.70
C ASN A 6 -1.97 -16.29 10.84
N PRO A 7 -2.60 -15.12 10.93
CA PRO A 7 -2.17 -13.98 10.13
C PRO A 7 -0.71 -13.58 10.34
N ALA A 8 -0.16 -13.75 11.53
CA ALA A 8 1.22 -13.40 11.81
C ALA A 8 2.21 -14.35 11.12
N SER A 9 1.84 -15.61 10.92
CA SER A 9 2.74 -16.62 10.35
C SER A 9 2.64 -16.74 8.83
N ARG A 10 1.70 -16.05 8.18
CA ARG A 10 1.56 -16.13 6.71
C ARG A 10 2.81 -15.66 6.00
N ALA A 11 3.44 -14.62 6.49
CA ALA A 11 4.66 -14.11 5.89
C ALA A 11 5.76 -15.15 5.90
N ASP A 12 5.86 -15.96 6.95
CA ASP A 12 6.88 -16.98 7.08
C ASP A 12 6.66 -18.16 6.15
N GLN A 13 5.45 -18.31 5.64
CA GLN A 13 5.10 -19.39 4.71
C GLN A 13 5.28 -19.02 3.25
N THR A 14 5.65 -17.77 2.97
CA THR A 14 5.92 -17.32 1.61
C THR A 14 7.17 -18.01 1.10
N LEU A 15 7.09 -18.54 -0.12
CA LEU A 15 8.25 -19.12 -0.77
C LEU A 15 9.23 -18.01 -1.13
N SER A 16 10.51 -18.21 -0.77
CA SER A 16 11.55 -17.27 -1.12
C SER A 16 12.81 -18.01 -1.54
N HIS A 17 13.54 -17.40 -2.47
CA HIS A 17 14.84 -17.89 -2.92
C HIS A 17 15.72 -16.67 -3.20
N ASN A 18 16.85 -16.59 -2.51
CA ASN A 18 17.74 -15.45 -2.55
C ASN A 18 17.08 -14.12 -2.13
N MET A 19 16.06 -14.21 -1.30
CA MET A 19 15.35 -13.08 -0.76
C MET A 19 15.08 -13.31 0.71
N LYS A 20 15.04 -12.23 1.46
CA LYS A 20 14.70 -12.27 2.88
C LYS A 20 13.50 -11.36 3.12
N LEU A 21 12.47 -11.89 3.77
CA LEU A 21 11.34 -11.08 4.19
C LEU A 21 11.77 -10.19 5.36
N LEU A 22 11.63 -8.88 5.18
CA LEU A 22 12.00 -7.91 6.22
C LEU A 22 10.82 -7.52 7.09
N ALA A 23 9.64 -7.39 6.52
CA ALA A 23 8.47 -6.95 7.24
C ALA A 23 7.20 -7.32 6.50
N HIS A 24 6.09 -7.26 7.21
CA HIS A 24 4.74 -7.37 6.69
C HIS A 24 3.89 -6.27 7.34
N HIS A 25 3.03 -5.61 6.57
CA HIS A 25 2.16 -4.55 7.07
C HIS A 25 0.77 -4.69 6.47
N GLU A 26 -0.26 -4.52 7.28
CA GLU A 26 -1.64 -4.72 6.85
C GLU A 26 -2.39 -3.42 6.53
N LEU A 27 -1.73 -2.28 6.60
CA LEU A 27 -2.29 -0.98 6.23
C LEU A 27 -3.61 -0.69 6.96
N ALA A 28 -3.62 -0.92 8.27
CA ALA A 28 -4.80 -0.73 9.14
C ALA A 28 -6.00 -1.57 8.68
N GLY A 29 -5.74 -2.75 8.11
CA GLY A 29 -6.78 -3.66 7.63
C GLY A 29 -7.21 -3.43 6.19
N PHE A 30 -6.58 -2.50 5.48
CA PHE A 30 -6.91 -2.17 4.09
C PHE A 30 -5.78 -2.57 3.14
N GLY A 31 -5.33 -3.80 3.26
CA GLY A 31 -4.20 -4.31 2.48
C GLY A 31 -4.50 -4.66 1.03
N GLY A 32 -5.75 -4.52 0.59
CA GLY A 32 -6.09 -4.74 -0.82
C GLY A 32 -5.63 -3.57 -1.67
N LEU A 33 -4.54 -3.75 -2.38
CA LEU A 33 -3.92 -2.69 -3.17
C LEU A 33 -4.18 -2.90 -4.65
N GLY A 34 -4.23 -1.78 -5.38
CA GLY A 34 -4.27 -1.76 -6.83
C GLY A 34 -2.88 -1.77 -7.46
N GLU A 35 -2.79 -1.23 -8.65
CA GLU A 35 -1.56 -1.23 -9.43
C GLU A 35 -0.64 -0.05 -9.09
N GLY A 36 -1.17 1.01 -8.51
CA GLY A 36 -0.43 2.23 -8.26
C GLY A 36 0.54 2.09 -7.10
N MET A 37 1.83 2.24 -7.40
CA MET A 37 2.87 2.22 -6.39
C MET A 37 4.02 3.10 -6.86
N SER A 38 4.47 3.99 -5.98
CA SER A 38 5.60 4.87 -6.29
C SER A 38 6.38 5.19 -5.03
N MET A 39 7.69 5.31 -5.17
CA MET A 39 8.59 5.64 -4.06
C MET A 39 8.98 7.10 -4.13
N GLN A 40 8.81 7.80 -3.02
CA GLN A 40 9.27 9.17 -2.86
C GLN A 40 10.51 9.20 -1.96
N MET A 41 11.52 9.93 -2.40
CA MET A 41 12.66 10.31 -1.57
C MET A 41 12.42 11.73 -1.10
N THR A 42 12.22 11.93 0.18
CA THR A 42 12.02 13.27 0.73
C THR A 42 13.35 14.02 0.85
N SER A 43 13.26 15.34 0.96
CA SER A 43 14.46 16.18 1.09
C SER A 43 15.23 15.91 2.38
N ASP A 44 14.55 15.42 3.41
CA ASP A 44 15.17 15.04 4.70
C ASP A 44 15.63 13.58 4.75
N GLY A 45 15.62 12.89 3.61
CA GLY A 45 16.20 11.55 3.49
C GLY A 45 15.27 10.40 3.81
N ARG A 46 13.98 10.65 4.02
CA ARG A 46 13.01 9.58 4.22
C ARG A 46 12.60 8.96 2.89
N ARG A 47 12.20 7.71 2.96
CA ARG A 47 11.65 6.98 1.83
C ARG A 47 10.19 6.68 2.14
N ILE A 48 9.30 7.23 1.32
CA ILE A 48 7.86 7.04 1.49
C ILE A 48 7.36 6.23 0.32
N LEU A 49 6.76 5.09 0.61
CA LEU A 49 6.12 4.24 -0.39
C LEU A 49 4.65 4.64 -0.48
N TRP A 50 4.24 5.11 -1.65
CA TRP A 50 2.86 5.49 -1.92
C TRP A 50 2.15 4.36 -2.63
N LEU A 51 0.96 4.01 -2.14
CA LEU A 51 0.20 2.85 -2.59
C LEU A 51 -1.24 3.26 -2.86
N ALA A 52 -1.74 3.00 -4.06
CA ALA A 52 -3.14 3.21 -4.39
C ALA A 52 -3.96 1.99 -3.97
N HIS A 53 -5.11 2.23 -3.34
CA HIS A 53 -6.05 1.17 -2.99
C HIS A 53 -6.98 0.91 -4.17
N GLU A 54 -7.26 -0.35 -4.41
CA GLU A 54 -8.06 -0.74 -5.56
C GLU A 54 -9.54 -0.42 -5.40
N SER A 55 -10.01 -0.28 -4.18
CA SER A 55 -11.42 -0.10 -3.91
C SER A 55 -11.65 0.85 -2.74
N ALA A 56 -12.81 1.52 -2.78
CA ALA A 56 -13.27 2.34 -1.68
C ALA A 56 -13.38 1.50 -0.38
N PRO A 57 -13.28 2.12 0.78
CA PRO A 57 -13.28 3.57 1.02
C PRO A 57 -11.92 4.26 0.91
N LYS A 58 -10.84 3.50 0.81
CA LYS A 58 -9.50 4.10 0.86
C LYS A 58 -9.04 4.58 -0.51
N ASN A 59 -8.37 5.73 -0.51
CA ASN A 59 -7.81 6.36 -1.68
C ASN A 59 -6.37 5.89 -1.89
N PHE A 60 -5.46 6.42 -1.09
CA PHE A 60 -4.07 5.95 -1.10
C PHE A 60 -3.49 5.96 0.31
N SER A 61 -2.41 5.24 0.48
CA SER A 61 -1.64 5.18 1.71
C SER A 61 -0.20 5.57 1.46
N GLY A 62 0.39 6.27 2.42
CA GLY A 62 1.82 6.51 2.47
C GLY A 62 2.43 5.74 3.62
N VAL A 63 3.47 5.00 3.33
CA VAL A 63 4.17 4.17 4.31
C VAL A 63 5.63 4.60 4.35
N ASP A 64 6.10 5.00 5.52
CA ASP A 64 7.51 5.29 5.70
C ASP A 64 8.28 3.97 5.76
N VAL A 65 9.11 3.76 4.76
CA VAL A 65 9.96 2.56 4.64
C VAL A 65 11.44 2.92 4.71
N THR A 66 11.77 4.04 5.35
CA THR A 66 13.16 4.44 5.57
C THR A 66 13.92 3.33 6.28
N ASP A 67 13.31 2.71 7.28
CA ASP A 67 13.76 1.43 7.80
C ASP A 67 12.82 0.35 7.25
N PRO A 68 13.24 -0.42 6.26
CA PRO A 68 12.35 -1.38 5.63
C PRO A 68 11.93 -2.54 6.55
N SER A 69 12.66 -2.76 7.64
CA SER A 69 12.28 -3.76 8.64
C SER A 69 11.19 -3.27 9.59
N ASN A 70 10.86 -1.98 9.54
CA ASN A 70 9.88 -1.37 10.43
C ASN A 70 9.05 -0.33 9.66
N PRO A 71 8.24 -0.77 8.69
CA PRO A 71 7.41 0.14 7.92
C PRO A 71 6.35 0.79 8.80
N LYS A 72 6.06 2.06 8.56
CA LYS A 72 5.10 2.84 9.35
C LYS A 72 4.10 3.50 8.43
N LEU A 73 2.83 3.21 8.65
CA LEU A 73 1.75 3.93 7.98
C LEU A 73 1.71 5.36 8.49
N ILE A 74 1.95 6.33 7.62
CA ILE A 74 2.01 7.73 8.00
C ILE A 74 0.79 8.53 7.55
N VAL A 75 0.15 8.11 6.46
CA VAL A 75 -1.05 8.75 5.97
C VAL A 75 -1.90 7.74 5.22
N GLN A 76 -3.21 7.88 5.36
CA GLN A 76 -4.17 7.08 4.62
C GLN A 76 -5.39 7.96 4.39
N THR A 77 -5.73 8.19 3.13
CA THR A 77 -6.83 9.07 2.77
C THR A 77 -8.01 8.28 2.25
N GLU A 78 -9.20 8.88 2.32
CA GLU A 78 -10.42 8.25 1.87
C GLU A 78 -10.92 8.87 0.57
N LEU A 79 -11.63 8.06 -0.20
CA LEU A 79 -12.32 8.51 -1.40
C LEU A 79 -13.56 9.31 -1.01
N PRO A 80 -14.01 10.25 -1.87
CA PRO A 80 -15.20 11.04 -1.59
C PRO A 80 -16.49 10.22 -1.58
N HIS A 81 -16.52 9.08 -2.27
CA HIS A 81 -17.67 8.18 -2.28
C HIS A 81 -17.26 6.77 -2.75
N MET A 82 -18.19 5.83 -2.58
CA MET A 82 -17.92 4.40 -2.79
C MET A 82 -17.88 3.99 -4.28
N LYS A 83 -18.27 4.87 -5.19
CA LYS A 83 -18.30 4.57 -6.63
C LYS A 83 -17.04 4.99 -7.36
N LEU A 84 -15.99 5.28 -6.61
CA LEU A 84 -14.72 5.73 -7.14
C LEU A 84 -13.62 4.85 -6.58
N ARG A 85 -12.54 4.69 -7.34
CA ARG A 85 -11.32 4.07 -6.85
C ARG A 85 -10.10 4.80 -7.38
N SER A 86 -9.03 4.81 -6.61
CA SER A 86 -7.73 5.20 -7.14
C SER A 86 -7.18 4.00 -7.92
N ASN A 87 -6.77 4.25 -9.15
CA ASN A 87 -6.32 3.17 -10.02
C ASN A 87 -4.80 3.08 -10.08
N SER A 88 -4.16 4.22 -10.21
CA SER A 88 -2.70 4.28 -10.21
C SER A 88 -2.25 5.64 -9.67
N LEU A 89 -0.99 5.70 -9.32
CA LEU A 89 -0.36 6.95 -8.89
C LEU A 89 1.10 6.96 -9.28
N ASP A 90 1.66 8.15 -9.36
CA ASP A 90 3.09 8.33 -9.54
C ASP A 90 3.56 9.58 -8.79
N VAL A 91 4.78 9.55 -8.32
CA VAL A 91 5.35 10.65 -7.54
C VAL A 91 6.65 11.10 -8.18
N VAL A 92 6.74 12.41 -8.38
CA VAL A 92 7.97 13.05 -8.84
C VAL A 92 8.27 14.23 -7.89
N GLY A 93 9.38 14.15 -7.17
CA GLY A 93 9.70 15.13 -6.14
C GLY A 93 8.62 15.18 -5.07
N ASP A 94 8.00 16.33 -4.90
CA ASP A 94 6.94 16.54 -3.92
C ASP A 94 5.54 16.56 -4.55
N ILE A 95 5.41 16.10 -5.78
CA ILE A 95 4.15 16.09 -6.51
C ILE A 95 3.72 14.66 -6.76
N MET A 96 2.48 14.35 -6.42
CA MET A 96 1.86 13.06 -6.72
C MET A 96 0.70 13.28 -7.68
N VAL A 97 0.65 12.45 -8.72
CA VAL A 97 -0.49 12.39 -9.64
C VAL A 97 -1.23 11.08 -9.39
N VAL A 98 -2.52 11.17 -9.19
CA VAL A 98 -3.37 10.00 -8.95
C VAL A 98 -4.41 9.90 -10.03
N ALA A 99 -4.52 8.74 -10.66
CA ALA A 99 -5.57 8.45 -11.63
C ALA A 99 -6.74 7.78 -10.92
N TYR A 100 -7.93 8.27 -11.16
CA TYR A 100 -9.15 7.73 -10.57
C TYR A 100 -9.99 7.06 -11.64
N GLN A 101 -10.73 6.05 -11.23
CA GLN A 101 -11.66 5.34 -12.09
C GLN A 101 -12.98 5.20 -11.38
N ALA A 102 -14.07 5.51 -12.12
CA ALA A 102 -15.41 5.29 -11.60
C ALA A 102 -15.71 3.79 -11.61
N SER A 103 -16.33 3.33 -10.53
CA SER A 103 -16.87 1.99 -10.50
C SER A 103 -18.15 1.93 -11.30
N THR A 104 -18.27 0.95 -12.19
CA THR A 104 -19.48 0.75 -12.99
C THR A 104 -20.56 -0.01 -12.23
N VAL A 105 -20.20 -0.60 -11.10
CA VAL A 105 -21.15 -1.36 -10.29
C VAL A 105 -22.11 -0.37 -9.62
N GLY A 106 -23.38 -0.47 -9.91
CA GLY A 106 -24.40 0.39 -9.32
C GLY A 106 -24.49 1.79 -9.93
N ILE A 107 -23.86 2.01 -11.06
CA ILE A 107 -24.02 3.24 -11.81
C ILE A 107 -25.19 3.12 -12.78
#